data_c03ee03ec2eb348cab44d59c3e59f39d
#
_entry.id   c03ee03ec2eb348cab44d59c3e59f39d
#
_cell.length_a   1.000
_cell.length_b   1.000
_cell.length_c   1.000
_cell.angle_alpha   90.00
_cell.angle_beta   90.00
_cell.angle_gamma   90.00
#
_symmetry.space_group_name_H-M   'P 1'
#
loop_
_entity.id
_entity.type
_entity.pdbx_description
1 polymer ?
#
loop_
_entity_poly.entity_id
_entity_poly.type
_entity_poly.pdbx_seq_one_letter_code
_entity_poly.pdbx_strand_id
1 'polypeptide(L)'
;MINRRHALGLFAAASFLPSRSFANVSYQRSEFRDDLAKRFFDLGTVGTFVGYKVDDYLIIASDKVRSGEGKLPASTFKIPNSIIALETGVVEDPDKDVFKWDGVTRSIEAWNKDHMLRSAIAASAVPVYQEIARRIGQQRMQKYLDLFDYGNRDIGGGIDQFWLTGNLRIDPIQQIDFIDRLRRGVLPVSKRSQELVRDILPATKVGDATIRAKSGLLGAEQGKPSLGWMVGWAEKGSQQTVFAMNMDVRDPSQIPARMTVTQQCLADIVAI
;
A
#
# COMPACT_ATOMS: atom_id res chain seq x y z
N MET A 1 52.56 -43.04 25.78
CA MET A 1 51.49 -43.30 24.78
C MET A 1 50.29 -42.43 25.15
N ILE A 2 50.13 -41.31 24.49
CA ILE A 2 49.11 -40.32 24.80
C ILE A 2 48.16 -40.26 23.61
N ASN A 3 46.92 -40.62 23.87
CA ASN A 3 45.85 -40.69 22.87
C ASN A 3 45.17 -39.32 22.78
N ARG A 4 45.32 -38.61 21.66
CA ARG A 4 44.62 -37.33 21.37
C ARG A 4 43.36 -37.63 20.59
N ARG A 5 42.19 -37.50 21.24
CA ARG A 5 40.88 -37.44 20.60
C ARG A 5 40.65 -36.03 20.04
N HIS A 6 40.54 -35.92 18.74
CA HIS A 6 40.09 -34.67 18.08
C HIS A 6 38.58 -34.55 18.23
N ALA A 7 38.13 -33.53 18.95
CA ALA A 7 36.77 -33.12 18.96
C ALA A 7 36.56 -32.15 17.80
N LEU A 8 35.81 -32.56 16.78
CA LEU A 8 35.29 -31.67 15.72
C LEU A 8 34.12 -30.87 16.30
N GLY A 9 34.36 -29.60 16.57
CA GLY A 9 33.31 -28.64 16.88
C GLY A 9 32.57 -28.25 15.58
N LEU A 10 31.30 -28.63 15.45
CA LEU A 10 30.40 -28.07 14.49
C LEU A 10 30.09 -26.62 14.87
N PHE A 11 30.64 -25.65 14.14
CA PHE A 11 30.18 -24.27 14.16
C PHE A 11 28.92 -24.19 13.32
N ALA A 12 27.75 -24.10 13.93
CA ALA A 12 26.53 -23.68 13.29
C ALA A 12 26.67 -22.20 12.99
N ALA A 13 26.88 -21.84 11.71
CA ALA A 13 26.81 -20.48 11.25
C ALA A 13 25.34 -20.01 11.32
N ALA A 14 25.00 -19.29 12.38
CA ALA A 14 23.75 -18.56 12.44
C ALA A 14 23.82 -17.42 11.41
N SER A 15 23.12 -17.59 10.30
CA SER A 15 22.93 -16.54 9.31
C SER A 15 22.09 -15.43 9.94
N PHE A 16 22.74 -14.40 10.45
CA PHE A 16 22.09 -13.15 10.81
C PHE A 16 21.60 -12.48 9.52
N LEU A 17 20.31 -12.66 9.19
CA LEU A 17 19.64 -11.73 8.32
C LEU A 17 19.64 -10.37 9.02
N PRO A 18 20.02 -9.26 8.35
CA PRO A 18 19.96 -7.97 8.98
C PRO A 18 18.52 -7.71 9.42
N SER A 19 18.33 -7.52 10.71
CA SER A 19 17.06 -7.10 11.29
C SER A 19 16.74 -5.73 10.71
N ARG A 20 15.88 -5.67 9.67
CA ARG A 20 15.23 -4.43 9.27
C ARG A 20 14.41 -4.00 10.49
N SER A 21 14.75 -2.87 11.05
CA SER A 21 13.98 -2.20 12.08
C SER A 21 12.60 -1.91 11.49
N PHE A 22 11.60 -2.69 11.87
CA PHE A 22 10.19 -2.41 11.60
C PHE A 22 9.76 -1.33 12.59
N ALA A 23 9.94 -0.07 12.19
CA ALA A 23 10.09 1.01 13.14
C ALA A 23 8.82 1.40 13.90
N ASN A 24 7.60 0.91 13.62
CA ASN A 24 6.43 1.48 14.29
C ASN A 24 5.17 0.61 14.45
N VAL A 25 5.02 -0.54 13.80
CA VAL A 25 3.94 -1.48 14.15
C VAL A 25 4.46 -2.49 15.15
N SER A 26 4.08 -2.33 16.42
CA SER A 26 4.36 -3.33 17.46
C SER A 26 3.42 -4.52 17.29
N TYR A 27 3.68 -5.42 16.32
CA TYR A 27 3.01 -6.71 16.35
C TYR A 27 3.79 -7.66 17.27
N GLN A 28 3.05 -8.38 18.09
CA GLN A 28 3.62 -9.35 19.02
C GLN A 28 3.60 -10.77 18.46
N ARG A 29 2.74 -11.02 17.45
CA ARG A 29 2.54 -12.32 16.83
C ARG A 29 2.42 -12.19 15.31
N SER A 30 2.93 -13.22 14.63
CA SER A 30 2.73 -13.39 13.18
C SER A 30 2.21 -14.79 12.87
N GLU A 31 1.29 -14.88 11.92
CA GLU A 31 0.68 -16.13 11.48
C GLU A 31 0.75 -16.21 9.95
N PHE A 32 1.12 -17.37 9.42
CA PHE A 32 1.04 -17.65 7.99
C PHE A 32 -0.17 -18.54 7.72
N ARG A 33 -1.06 -18.05 6.85
CA ARG A 33 -2.32 -18.65 6.49
C ARG A 33 -2.32 -19.00 4.99
N ASP A 34 -1.75 -20.17 4.65
CA ASP A 34 -1.66 -20.66 3.27
C ASP A 34 -3.03 -20.84 2.63
N ASP A 35 -4.08 -21.08 3.41
CA ASP A 35 -5.47 -21.19 2.93
C ASP A 35 -5.96 -19.89 2.28
N LEU A 36 -5.48 -18.71 2.73
CA LEU A 36 -5.81 -17.44 2.10
C LEU A 36 -5.18 -17.33 0.68
N ALA A 37 -4.05 -17.99 0.43
CA ALA A 37 -3.43 -18.02 -0.89
C ALA A 37 -4.32 -18.69 -1.94
N LYS A 38 -5.21 -19.59 -1.52
CA LYS A 38 -6.20 -20.23 -2.38
C LYS A 38 -7.10 -19.23 -3.10
N ARG A 39 -7.40 -18.06 -2.48
CA ARG A 39 -8.23 -17.02 -3.10
C ARG A 39 -7.63 -16.48 -4.40
N PHE A 40 -6.31 -16.42 -4.48
CA PHE A 40 -5.59 -16.02 -5.70
C PHE A 40 -5.49 -17.18 -6.70
N PHE A 41 -5.21 -18.37 -6.21
CA PHE A 41 -5.10 -19.57 -7.05
C PHE A 41 -6.40 -19.87 -7.79
N ASP A 42 -7.54 -19.77 -7.13
CA ASP A 42 -8.88 -19.99 -7.71
C ASP A 42 -9.20 -19.00 -8.85
N LEU A 43 -8.51 -17.84 -8.87
CA LEU A 43 -8.57 -16.87 -9.96
C LEU A 43 -7.54 -17.12 -11.08
N GLY A 44 -6.77 -18.20 -11.01
CA GLY A 44 -5.69 -18.47 -11.97
C GLY A 44 -4.50 -17.51 -11.88
N THR A 45 -4.26 -16.93 -10.70
CA THR A 45 -3.19 -15.95 -10.49
C THR A 45 -2.41 -16.24 -9.21
N VAL A 46 -1.42 -15.39 -8.92
CA VAL A 46 -0.66 -15.40 -7.68
C VAL A 46 -0.77 -14.02 -7.01
N GLY A 47 -0.73 -14.01 -5.69
CA GLY A 47 -0.84 -12.79 -4.92
C GLY A 47 -0.51 -13.03 -3.44
N THR A 48 -0.55 -11.96 -2.67
CA THR A 48 -0.46 -12.02 -1.22
C THR A 48 -1.46 -11.07 -0.59
N PHE A 49 -2.01 -11.51 0.53
CA PHE A 49 -2.78 -10.69 1.45
C PHE A 49 -2.04 -10.63 2.78
N VAL A 50 -1.92 -9.42 3.33
CA VAL A 50 -1.43 -9.19 4.68
C VAL A 50 -2.50 -8.43 5.45
N GLY A 51 -2.92 -8.95 6.59
CA GLY A 51 -3.84 -8.32 7.53
C GLY A 51 -3.17 -8.09 8.88
N TYR A 52 -3.34 -6.91 9.46
CA TYR A 52 -2.94 -6.58 10.81
C TYR A 52 -4.17 -6.36 11.68
N LYS A 53 -4.49 -7.33 12.53
CA LYS A 53 -5.54 -7.23 13.55
C LYS A 53 -5.01 -6.40 14.71
N VAL A 54 -5.50 -5.16 14.79
CA VAL A 54 -4.93 -4.14 15.69
C VAL A 54 -5.06 -4.53 17.16
N ASP A 55 -6.25 -5.00 17.57
CA ASP A 55 -6.55 -5.33 18.96
C ASP A 55 -5.80 -6.58 19.44
N ASP A 56 -5.46 -7.47 18.51
CA ASP A 56 -4.75 -8.72 18.76
C ASP A 56 -3.23 -8.57 18.63
N TYR A 57 -2.72 -7.44 18.16
CA TYR A 57 -1.32 -7.23 17.77
C TYR A 57 -0.80 -8.34 16.85
N LEU A 58 -1.67 -8.83 15.94
CA LEU A 58 -1.43 -10.00 15.10
C LEU A 58 -1.30 -9.62 13.63
N ILE A 59 -0.16 -9.95 13.01
CA ILE A 59 -0.01 -9.94 11.55
C ILE A 59 -0.31 -11.32 11.00
N ILE A 60 -1.18 -11.38 10.00
CA ILE A 60 -1.54 -12.57 9.23
C ILE A 60 -1.09 -12.34 7.79
N ALA A 61 -0.36 -13.27 7.20
CA ALA A 61 0.08 -13.20 5.81
C ALA A 61 -0.20 -14.51 5.06
N SER A 62 -0.65 -14.41 3.82
CA SER A 62 -0.92 -15.57 2.96
C SER A 62 0.31 -16.12 2.23
N ASP A 63 1.36 -15.30 2.06
CA ASP A 63 2.61 -15.68 1.41
C ASP A 63 3.78 -14.98 2.11
N LYS A 64 4.68 -15.77 2.70
CA LYS A 64 5.79 -15.27 3.48
C LYS A 64 6.82 -14.49 2.65
N VAL A 65 7.06 -14.93 1.43
CA VAL A 65 8.08 -14.32 0.55
C VAL A 65 7.52 -13.04 -0.06
N ARG A 66 6.37 -13.15 -0.72
CA ARG A 66 5.75 -12.02 -1.43
C ARG A 66 5.30 -10.90 -0.50
N SER A 67 4.98 -11.19 0.76
CA SER A 67 4.60 -10.17 1.75
C SER A 67 5.76 -9.22 2.12
N GLY A 68 7.01 -9.62 1.94
CA GLY A 68 8.21 -8.80 2.12
C GLY A 68 8.87 -8.35 0.81
N GLU A 69 8.25 -8.61 -0.35
CA GLU A 69 8.82 -8.25 -1.64
C GLU A 69 8.40 -6.86 -2.08
N GLY A 70 9.36 -5.93 -2.18
CA GLY A 70 9.11 -4.56 -2.60
C GLY A 70 8.69 -4.47 -4.06
N LYS A 71 7.53 -3.85 -4.32
CA LYS A 71 6.97 -3.63 -5.66
C LYS A 71 6.63 -2.16 -5.86
N LEU A 72 6.47 -1.73 -7.13
CA LEU A 72 5.97 -0.38 -7.45
C LEU A 72 4.59 -0.18 -6.79
N PRO A 73 4.37 0.92 -6.04
CA PRO A 73 3.10 1.14 -5.34
C PRO A 73 1.93 1.48 -6.26
N ALA A 74 2.19 1.90 -7.48
CA ALA A 74 1.13 2.37 -8.39
C ALA A 74 0.23 3.43 -7.73
N SER A 75 -1.07 3.35 -7.95
CA SER A 75 -2.02 4.32 -7.39
C SER A 75 -2.24 4.25 -5.88
N THR A 76 -1.63 3.31 -5.15
CA THR A 76 -1.62 3.37 -3.67
C THR A 76 -0.78 4.54 -3.17
N PHE A 77 0.22 4.99 -3.96
CA PHE A 77 1.01 6.18 -3.67
C PHE A 77 0.18 7.47 -3.61
N LYS A 78 -1.02 7.47 -4.15
CA LYS A 78 -1.93 8.62 -4.03
C LYS A 78 -2.26 8.97 -2.56
N ILE A 79 -2.18 8.02 -1.64
CA ILE A 79 -2.37 8.27 -0.22
C ILE A 79 -1.27 9.19 0.33
N PRO A 80 0.02 8.81 0.33
CA PRO A 80 1.08 9.72 0.80
C PRO A 80 1.17 11.00 -0.03
N ASN A 81 0.95 10.94 -1.34
CA ASN A 81 0.95 12.13 -2.19
C ASN A 81 -0.13 13.15 -1.77
N SER A 82 -1.33 12.70 -1.42
CA SER A 82 -2.41 13.56 -0.89
C SER A 82 -2.03 14.19 0.46
N ILE A 83 -1.41 13.42 1.36
CA ILE A 83 -0.94 13.94 2.64
C ILE A 83 0.09 15.05 2.41
N ILE A 84 1.07 14.80 1.53
CA ILE A 84 2.12 15.77 1.22
C ILE A 84 1.53 17.01 0.56
N ALA A 85 0.57 16.86 -0.35
CA ALA A 85 -0.09 17.98 -1.01
C ALA A 85 -0.78 18.93 -0.01
N LEU A 86 -1.52 18.35 0.94
CA LEU A 86 -2.20 19.12 2.00
C LEU A 86 -1.21 19.74 2.98
N GLU A 87 -0.17 19.02 3.37
CA GLU A 87 0.83 19.48 4.33
C GLU A 87 1.72 20.58 3.77
N THR A 88 1.94 20.59 2.47
CA THR A 88 2.77 21.60 1.78
C THR A 88 1.97 22.78 1.23
N GLY A 89 0.64 22.81 1.41
CA GLY A 89 -0.24 23.84 0.89
C GLY A 89 -0.39 23.83 -0.64
N VAL A 90 0.01 22.75 -1.32
CA VAL A 90 -0.28 22.55 -2.75
C VAL A 90 -1.78 22.32 -2.98
N VAL A 91 -2.44 21.77 -1.96
CA VAL A 91 -3.88 21.69 -1.83
C VAL A 91 -4.24 22.23 -0.44
N GLU A 92 -5.13 23.22 -0.40
CA GLU A 92 -5.63 23.78 0.85
C GLU A 92 -6.92 23.09 1.30
N ASP A 93 -7.82 22.82 0.35
CA ASP A 93 -9.12 22.19 0.61
C ASP A 93 -9.39 21.08 -0.42
N PRO A 94 -9.55 19.81 0.02
CA PRO A 94 -9.73 18.68 -0.88
C PRO A 94 -11.04 18.71 -1.69
N ASP A 95 -11.97 19.60 -1.34
CA ASP A 95 -13.29 19.71 -1.93
C ASP A 95 -13.51 21.03 -2.71
N LYS A 96 -12.49 21.93 -2.72
CA LYS A 96 -12.59 23.23 -3.41
C LYS A 96 -11.50 23.47 -4.42
N ASP A 97 -10.27 22.98 -4.16
CA ASP A 97 -9.15 23.24 -5.05
C ASP A 97 -9.28 22.42 -6.32
N VAL A 98 -9.51 23.12 -7.44
CA VAL A 98 -9.80 22.49 -8.71
C VAL A 98 -8.54 22.31 -9.55
N PHE A 99 -8.28 21.07 -9.94
CA PHE A 99 -7.33 20.70 -10.98
C PHE A 99 -8.08 20.63 -12.31
N LYS A 100 -7.80 21.58 -13.18
CA LYS A 100 -8.44 21.66 -14.50
C LYS A 100 -7.99 20.50 -15.37
N TRP A 101 -8.93 19.96 -16.14
CA TRP A 101 -8.61 19.00 -17.20
C TRP A 101 -7.70 19.66 -18.24
N ASP A 102 -6.67 18.96 -18.63
CA ASP A 102 -5.67 19.44 -19.61
C ASP A 102 -6.13 19.36 -21.07
N GLY A 103 -7.38 18.95 -21.32
CA GLY A 103 -7.94 18.79 -22.67
C GLY A 103 -7.52 17.51 -23.39
N VAL A 104 -6.65 16.70 -22.79
CA VAL A 104 -6.19 15.44 -23.39
C VAL A 104 -7.18 14.32 -23.08
N THR A 105 -7.81 13.77 -24.12
CA THR A 105 -8.72 12.62 -24.00
C THR A 105 -7.93 11.33 -23.74
N ARG A 106 -8.23 10.67 -22.63
CA ARG A 106 -7.63 9.40 -22.22
C ARG A 106 -8.66 8.28 -22.24
N SER A 107 -8.21 7.04 -22.34
CA SER A 107 -9.08 5.85 -22.36
C SER A 107 -9.93 5.66 -21.09
N ILE A 108 -9.50 6.23 -19.96
CA ILE A 108 -10.29 6.24 -18.72
C ILE A 108 -11.13 7.53 -18.71
N GLU A 109 -12.40 7.42 -19.06
CA GLU A 109 -13.31 8.54 -19.18
C GLU A 109 -13.38 9.41 -17.92
N ALA A 110 -13.35 8.79 -16.75
CA ALA A 110 -13.36 9.48 -15.45
C ALA A 110 -12.20 10.48 -15.28
N TRP A 111 -11.13 10.41 -16.08
CA TRP A 111 -9.98 11.31 -16.03
C TRP A 111 -10.14 12.55 -16.94
N ASN A 112 -11.13 12.54 -17.85
CA ASN A 112 -11.34 13.57 -18.88
C ASN A 112 -12.27 14.67 -18.39
N LYS A 113 -12.02 15.21 -17.20
CA LYS A 113 -12.77 16.29 -16.57
C LYS A 113 -11.96 16.96 -15.45
N ASP A 114 -12.45 18.09 -14.98
CA ASP A 114 -11.92 18.76 -13.79
C ASP A 114 -12.06 17.87 -12.54
N HIS A 115 -11.09 17.94 -11.66
CA HIS A 115 -11.09 17.22 -10.40
C HIS A 115 -10.73 18.12 -9.22
N MET A 116 -11.31 17.82 -8.07
CA MET A 116 -10.79 18.17 -6.75
C MET A 116 -10.06 16.95 -6.16
N LEU A 117 -9.30 17.12 -5.09
CA LEU A 117 -8.50 16.02 -4.53
C LEU A 117 -9.35 14.79 -4.19
N ARG A 118 -10.55 14.98 -3.57
CA ARG A 118 -11.50 13.90 -3.26
C ARG A 118 -11.94 13.12 -4.50
N SER A 119 -12.35 13.81 -5.55
CA SER A 119 -12.75 13.15 -6.78
C SER A 119 -11.57 12.51 -7.52
N ALA A 120 -10.38 13.11 -7.44
CA ALA A 120 -9.17 12.58 -8.07
C ALA A 120 -8.69 11.27 -7.42
N ILE A 121 -8.75 11.15 -6.08
CA ILE A 121 -8.37 9.91 -5.40
C ILE A 121 -9.38 8.80 -5.68
N ALA A 122 -10.68 9.12 -5.71
CA ALA A 122 -11.74 8.17 -6.03
C ALA A 122 -11.63 7.65 -7.46
N ALA A 123 -11.47 8.54 -8.45
CA ALA A 123 -11.26 8.18 -9.85
C ALA A 123 -9.86 7.62 -10.15
N SER A 124 -8.96 7.63 -9.17
CA SER A 124 -7.55 7.28 -9.36
C SER A 124 -6.87 8.06 -10.49
N ALA A 125 -7.22 9.36 -10.66
CA ALA A 125 -6.81 10.23 -11.76
C ALA A 125 -5.29 10.45 -11.75
N VAL A 126 -4.54 9.69 -12.56
CA VAL A 126 -3.08 9.79 -12.66
C VAL A 126 -2.63 11.18 -13.08
N PRO A 127 -3.23 11.85 -14.10
CA PRO A 127 -2.77 13.17 -14.53
C PRO A 127 -2.81 14.22 -13.41
N VAL A 128 -3.85 14.20 -12.57
CA VAL A 128 -3.98 15.11 -11.42
C VAL A 128 -2.86 14.87 -10.42
N TYR A 129 -2.57 13.61 -10.09
CA TYR A 129 -1.51 13.27 -9.13
C TYR A 129 -0.09 13.52 -9.65
N GLN A 130 0.10 13.46 -10.96
CA GLN A 130 1.33 13.90 -11.62
C GLN A 130 1.50 15.42 -11.49
N GLU A 131 0.44 16.18 -11.71
CA GLU A 131 0.44 17.64 -11.51
C GLU A 131 0.71 18.00 -10.05
N ILE A 132 0.06 17.35 -9.10
CA ILE A 132 0.31 17.52 -7.65
C ILE A 132 1.79 17.25 -7.33
N ALA A 133 2.35 16.16 -7.82
CA ALA A 133 3.74 15.80 -7.56
C ALA A 133 4.73 16.85 -8.14
N ARG A 134 4.46 17.36 -9.35
CA ARG A 134 5.24 18.47 -9.93
C ARG A 134 5.17 19.74 -9.08
N ARG A 135 3.98 20.12 -8.57
CA ARG A 135 3.79 21.28 -7.69
C ARG A 135 4.46 21.08 -6.32
N ILE A 136 4.44 19.88 -5.76
CA ILE A 136 5.19 19.54 -4.53
C ILE A 136 6.69 19.73 -4.79
N GLY A 137 7.19 19.22 -5.89
CA GLY A 137 8.60 19.28 -6.28
C GLY A 137 9.47 18.25 -5.57
N GLN A 138 10.62 17.95 -6.16
CA GLN A 138 11.49 16.85 -5.79
C GLN A 138 11.97 16.92 -4.33
N GLN A 139 12.43 18.10 -3.91
CA GLN A 139 13.01 18.26 -2.57
C GLN A 139 11.98 18.00 -1.46
N ARG A 140 10.77 18.55 -1.58
CA ARG A 140 9.69 18.33 -0.59
C ARG A 140 9.19 16.89 -0.63
N MET A 141 9.04 16.33 -1.83
CA MET A 141 8.62 14.93 -1.99
C MET A 141 9.59 13.98 -1.29
N GLN A 142 10.90 14.12 -1.55
CA GLN A 142 11.93 13.29 -0.89
C GLN A 142 11.88 13.43 0.62
N LYS A 143 11.85 14.68 1.13
CA LYS A 143 11.76 14.95 2.57
C LYS A 143 10.61 14.18 3.24
N TYR A 144 9.43 14.19 2.65
CA TYR A 144 8.28 13.51 3.25
C TYR A 144 8.32 11.99 3.12
N LEU A 145 8.85 11.44 2.02
CA LEU A 145 9.08 10.00 1.92
C LEU A 145 10.07 9.52 3.00
N ASP A 146 11.11 10.31 3.27
CA ASP A 146 12.07 10.02 4.34
C ASP A 146 11.40 10.09 5.73
N LEU A 147 10.61 11.13 5.99
CA LEU A 147 9.85 11.28 7.23
C LEU A 147 8.84 10.16 7.45
N PHE A 148 8.21 9.68 6.37
CA PHE A 148 7.23 8.59 6.44
C PHE A 148 7.88 7.21 6.52
N ASP A 149 9.19 7.10 6.26
CA ASP A 149 9.89 5.83 6.05
C ASP A 149 9.15 4.96 5.01
N TYR A 150 8.74 5.60 3.89
CA TYR A 150 7.85 4.99 2.90
C TYR A 150 8.63 4.12 1.91
N GLY A 151 8.54 2.81 2.07
CA GLY A 151 9.22 1.85 1.20
C GLY A 151 10.73 2.04 1.17
N ASN A 152 11.33 1.99 -0.03
CA ASN A 152 12.75 2.26 -0.23
C ASN A 152 13.10 3.76 -0.31
N ARG A 153 12.10 4.66 -0.30
CA ARG A 153 12.24 6.13 -0.36
C ARG A 153 12.90 6.67 -1.62
N ASP A 154 13.08 5.84 -2.64
CA ASP A 154 13.75 6.23 -3.89
C ASP A 154 12.76 6.87 -4.87
N ILE A 155 12.91 8.18 -5.11
CA ILE A 155 12.10 8.94 -6.07
C ILE A 155 12.77 9.09 -7.45
N GLY A 156 13.77 8.26 -7.74
CA GLY A 156 14.40 8.20 -9.06
C GLY A 156 13.43 7.75 -10.15
N GLY A 157 13.68 8.20 -11.38
CA GLY A 157 12.82 7.92 -12.54
C GLY A 157 11.82 9.02 -12.90
N GLY A 158 11.91 10.19 -12.22
CA GLY A 158 11.11 11.38 -12.52
C GLY A 158 10.05 11.67 -11.45
N ILE A 159 9.90 12.97 -11.12
CA ILE A 159 9.05 13.43 -10.01
C ILE A 159 7.58 13.02 -10.15
N ASP A 160 7.10 12.81 -11.34
CA ASP A 160 5.73 12.43 -11.66
C ASP A 160 5.59 10.98 -12.17
N GLN A 161 6.70 10.18 -12.10
CA GLN A 161 6.76 8.80 -12.59
C GLN A 161 7.28 7.79 -11.57
N PHE A 162 8.01 8.23 -10.52
CA PHE A 162 8.78 7.35 -9.64
C PHE A 162 7.96 6.25 -8.96
N TRP A 163 6.64 6.45 -8.78
CA TRP A 163 5.71 5.46 -8.22
C TRP A 163 4.99 4.60 -9.27
N LEU A 164 5.12 4.93 -10.57
CA LEU A 164 4.50 4.24 -11.70
C LEU A 164 5.50 3.36 -12.46
N THR A 165 6.61 3.96 -12.89
CA THR A 165 7.64 3.33 -13.72
C THR A 165 9.06 3.55 -13.22
N GLY A 166 9.22 4.36 -12.14
CA GLY A 166 10.53 4.66 -11.57
C GLY A 166 10.98 3.67 -10.48
N ASN A 167 11.70 4.18 -9.49
CA ASN A 167 12.48 3.35 -8.56
C ASN A 167 11.79 3.05 -7.23
N LEU A 168 10.67 3.71 -6.92
CA LEU A 168 10.01 3.51 -5.63
C LEU A 168 9.50 2.08 -5.49
N ARG A 169 9.85 1.43 -4.39
CA ARG A 169 9.39 0.08 -4.04
C ARG A 169 8.87 0.07 -2.62
N ILE A 170 7.79 -0.64 -2.40
CA ILE A 170 7.20 -0.87 -1.08
C ILE A 170 6.62 -2.28 -1.02
N ASP A 171 6.79 -2.95 0.09
CA ASP A 171 6.20 -4.26 0.33
C ASP A 171 4.87 -4.16 1.10
N PRO A 172 4.06 -5.23 1.14
CA PRO A 172 2.79 -5.24 1.86
C PRO A 172 2.91 -4.94 3.36
N ILE A 173 3.97 -5.38 4.02
CA ILE A 173 4.17 -5.12 5.45
C ILE A 173 4.48 -3.64 5.69
N GLN A 174 5.29 -3.01 4.83
CA GLN A 174 5.55 -1.57 4.88
C GLN A 174 4.28 -0.76 4.58
N GLN A 175 3.41 -1.24 3.67
CA GLN A 175 2.09 -0.63 3.44
C GLN A 175 1.22 -0.68 4.71
N ILE A 176 1.20 -1.82 5.41
CA ILE A 176 0.49 -1.97 6.70
C ILE A 176 0.99 -0.92 7.71
N ASP A 177 2.31 -0.80 7.89
CA ASP A 177 2.89 0.17 8.82
C ASP A 177 2.46 1.60 8.49
N PHE A 178 2.60 2.00 7.23
CA PHE A 178 2.23 3.35 6.80
C PHE A 178 0.72 3.62 6.97
N ILE A 179 -0.14 2.70 6.57
CA ILE A 179 -1.61 2.84 6.68
C ILE A 179 -2.06 2.84 8.14
N ASP A 180 -1.46 2.02 9.01
CA ASP A 180 -1.78 2.03 10.43
C ASP A 180 -1.41 3.36 11.11
N ARG A 181 -0.23 3.90 10.78
CA ARG A 181 0.18 5.22 11.28
C ARG A 181 -0.75 6.34 10.80
N LEU A 182 -1.19 6.31 9.53
CA LEU A 182 -2.19 7.24 9.01
C LEU A 182 -3.53 7.08 9.74
N ARG A 183 -4.02 5.83 9.90
CA ARG A 183 -5.27 5.53 10.59
C ARG A 183 -5.27 6.09 12.01
N ARG A 184 -4.17 5.92 12.74
CA ARG A 184 -3.99 6.44 14.11
C ARG A 184 -3.70 7.95 14.17
N GLY A 185 -3.41 8.60 13.05
CA GLY A 185 -3.06 10.02 13.01
C GLY A 185 -1.70 10.34 13.63
N VAL A 186 -0.73 9.41 13.54
CA VAL A 186 0.61 9.53 14.15
C VAL A 186 1.75 9.67 13.15
N LEU A 187 1.45 9.88 11.87
CA LEU A 187 2.47 10.28 10.90
C LEU A 187 3.06 11.65 11.30
N PRO A 188 4.35 11.93 10.99
CA PRO A 188 5.04 13.16 11.39
C PRO A 188 4.61 14.38 10.54
N VAL A 189 3.34 14.64 10.49
CA VAL A 189 2.67 15.75 9.77
C VAL A 189 1.46 16.23 10.59
N SER A 190 0.84 17.34 10.18
CA SER A 190 -0.31 17.88 10.88
C SER A 190 -1.47 16.89 11.02
N LYS A 191 -2.20 16.95 12.11
CA LYS A 191 -3.43 16.15 12.30
C LYS A 191 -4.43 16.44 11.19
N ARG A 192 -4.56 17.73 10.82
CA ARG A 192 -5.46 18.19 9.75
C ARG A 192 -5.22 17.43 8.43
N SER A 193 -3.97 17.36 7.96
CA SER A 193 -3.64 16.67 6.70
C SER A 193 -3.99 15.19 6.77
N GLN A 194 -3.76 14.54 7.91
CA GLN A 194 -4.08 13.13 8.10
C GLN A 194 -5.60 12.88 8.15
N GLU A 195 -6.35 13.73 8.85
CA GLU A 195 -7.81 13.64 8.97
C GLU A 195 -8.48 13.83 7.60
N LEU A 196 -8.07 14.82 6.84
CA LEU A 196 -8.61 15.08 5.51
C LEU A 196 -8.34 13.91 4.55
N VAL A 197 -7.13 13.30 4.61
CA VAL A 197 -6.85 12.14 3.74
C VAL A 197 -7.64 10.91 4.16
N ARG A 198 -7.82 10.65 5.46
CA ARG A 198 -8.70 9.57 5.93
C ARG A 198 -10.15 9.76 5.46
N ASP A 199 -10.62 11.01 5.45
CA ASP A 199 -11.97 11.35 5.04
C ASP A 199 -12.21 11.16 3.53
N ILE A 200 -11.25 11.57 2.68
CA ILE A 200 -11.38 11.44 1.22
C ILE A 200 -11.11 10.04 0.67
N LEU A 201 -10.59 9.12 1.49
CA LEU A 201 -10.38 7.74 1.03
C LEU A 201 -11.72 7.07 0.72
N PRO A 202 -11.84 6.42 -0.45
CA PRO A 202 -13.05 5.69 -0.81
C PRO A 202 -13.44 4.68 0.26
N ALA A 203 -14.71 4.70 0.66
CA ALA A 203 -15.28 3.82 1.66
C ALA A 203 -16.39 2.94 1.06
N THR A 204 -16.39 1.67 1.41
CA THR A 204 -17.40 0.68 1.00
C THR A 204 -17.95 -0.02 2.24
N LYS A 205 -19.28 -0.13 2.34
CA LYS A 205 -19.93 -0.94 3.38
C LYS A 205 -20.06 -2.39 2.94
N VAL A 206 -19.73 -3.31 3.86
CA VAL A 206 -19.89 -4.76 3.67
C VAL A 206 -20.50 -5.33 4.96
N GLY A 207 -21.80 -5.59 4.94
CA GLY A 207 -22.53 -5.88 6.18
C GLY A 207 -22.40 -4.75 7.20
N ASP A 208 -21.96 -5.09 8.41
CA ASP A 208 -21.72 -4.13 9.50
C ASP A 208 -20.33 -3.48 9.45
N ALA A 209 -19.47 -3.91 8.53
CA ALA A 209 -18.14 -3.37 8.40
C ALA A 209 -18.09 -2.22 7.39
N THR A 210 -17.12 -1.32 7.59
CA THR A 210 -16.73 -0.28 6.62
C THR A 210 -15.30 -0.51 6.21
N ILE A 211 -15.05 -0.65 4.91
CA ILE A 211 -13.71 -0.76 4.32
C ILE A 211 -13.34 0.56 3.69
N ARG A 212 -12.26 1.19 4.16
CA ARG A 212 -11.64 2.36 3.52
C ARG A 212 -10.38 1.91 2.79
N ALA A 213 -10.34 2.10 1.48
CA ALA A 213 -9.27 1.51 0.69
C ALA A 213 -8.89 2.33 -0.54
N LYS A 214 -7.63 2.15 -0.96
CA LYS A 214 -7.12 2.62 -2.24
C LYS A 214 -6.61 1.47 -3.08
N SER A 215 -7.12 1.37 -4.29
CA SER A 215 -6.62 0.43 -5.29
C SER A 215 -5.39 0.97 -6.01
N GLY A 216 -4.53 0.07 -6.50
CA GLY A 216 -3.47 0.33 -7.45
C GLY A 216 -3.54 -0.63 -8.63
N LEU A 217 -3.10 -0.18 -9.80
CA LEU A 217 -2.89 -1.02 -10.97
C LEU A 217 -1.72 -0.43 -11.76
N LEU A 218 -0.73 -1.26 -12.03
CA LEU A 218 0.31 -1.00 -13.03
C LEU A 218 -0.03 -1.78 -14.29
N GLY A 219 0.19 -1.18 -15.45
CA GLY A 219 0.10 -1.87 -16.73
C GLY A 219 1.10 -3.05 -16.82
N ALA A 220 0.83 -3.96 -17.73
CA ALA A 220 1.76 -5.03 -18.04
C ALA A 220 3.05 -4.44 -18.65
N GLU A 221 4.19 -4.88 -18.16
CA GLU A 221 5.47 -4.70 -18.83
C GLU A 221 5.73 -5.91 -19.75
N GLN A 222 6.60 -5.74 -20.75
CA GLN A 222 6.92 -6.82 -21.67
C GLN A 222 7.35 -8.09 -20.91
N GLY A 223 6.60 -9.16 -21.06
CA GLY A 223 6.87 -10.46 -20.41
C GLY A 223 6.46 -10.57 -18.94
N LYS A 224 5.80 -9.53 -18.36
CA LYS A 224 5.30 -9.57 -16.99
C LYS A 224 3.81 -9.21 -16.93
N PRO A 225 3.02 -9.83 -16.04
CA PRO A 225 1.64 -9.45 -15.81
C PRO A 225 1.54 -8.05 -15.23
N SER A 226 0.37 -7.42 -15.36
CA SER A 226 0.03 -6.22 -14.60
C SER A 226 0.08 -6.52 -13.10
N LEU A 227 0.35 -5.49 -12.27
CA LEU A 227 0.35 -5.61 -10.81
C LEU A 227 -0.86 -4.89 -10.23
N GLY A 228 -1.72 -5.61 -9.54
CA GLY A 228 -2.86 -5.07 -8.80
C GLY A 228 -2.56 -4.91 -7.31
N TRP A 229 -3.01 -3.78 -6.72
CA TRP A 229 -2.95 -3.51 -5.29
C TRP A 229 -4.32 -3.18 -4.71
N MET A 230 -4.48 -3.48 -3.41
CA MET A 230 -5.54 -2.93 -2.56
C MET A 230 -4.97 -2.75 -1.15
N VAL A 231 -4.99 -1.51 -0.63
CA VAL A 231 -4.48 -1.19 0.71
C VAL A 231 -5.48 -0.33 1.45
N GLY A 232 -5.56 -0.50 2.78
CA GLY A 232 -6.51 0.25 3.59
C GLY A 232 -6.76 -0.38 4.96
N TRP A 233 -7.94 -0.12 5.49
CA TRP A 233 -8.38 -0.75 6.75
C TRP A 233 -9.89 -1.03 6.72
N ALA A 234 -10.29 -2.02 7.51
CA ALA A 234 -11.67 -2.38 7.80
C ALA A 234 -12.01 -2.06 9.25
N GLU A 235 -13.21 -1.56 9.48
CA GLU A 235 -13.78 -1.22 10.80
C GLU A 235 -15.10 -1.99 10.97
N LYS A 236 -15.22 -2.81 12.03
CA LYS A 236 -16.43 -3.53 12.41
C LYS A 236 -16.68 -3.36 13.90
N GLY A 237 -17.63 -2.50 14.26
CA GLY A 237 -17.78 -2.05 15.65
C GLY A 237 -16.52 -1.36 16.15
N SER A 238 -15.94 -1.85 17.23
CA SER A 238 -14.64 -1.38 17.77
C SER A 238 -13.42 -2.05 17.13
N GLN A 239 -13.61 -3.16 16.42
CA GLN A 239 -12.51 -3.92 15.82
C GLN A 239 -11.98 -3.23 14.58
N GLN A 240 -10.66 -3.21 14.45
CA GLN A 240 -9.98 -2.61 13.30
C GLN A 240 -8.91 -3.56 12.74
N THR A 241 -8.92 -3.69 11.42
CA THR A 241 -7.92 -4.49 10.70
C THR A 241 -7.35 -3.69 9.56
N VAL A 242 -6.04 -3.45 9.59
CA VAL A 242 -5.31 -2.84 8.47
C VAL A 242 -4.91 -3.94 7.49
N PHE A 243 -4.98 -3.67 6.20
CA PHE A 243 -4.64 -4.67 5.19
C PHE A 243 -3.86 -4.09 4.01
N ALA A 244 -3.06 -4.95 3.42
CA ALA A 244 -2.41 -4.73 2.13
C ALA A 244 -2.44 -6.03 1.32
N MET A 245 -2.93 -5.94 0.10
CA MET A 245 -2.99 -7.04 -0.85
C MET A 245 -2.31 -6.63 -2.15
N ASN A 246 -1.51 -7.51 -2.74
CA ASN A 246 -1.13 -7.38 -4.13
C ASN A 246 -1.29 -8.71 -4.89
N MET A 247 -1.57 -8.62 -6.18
CA MET A 247 -1.73 -9.77 -7.06
C MET A 247 -1.24 -9.47 -8.47
N ASP A 248 -0.81 -10.49 -9.17
CA ASP A 248 -0.63 -10.41 -10.60
C ASP A 248 -2.01 -10.32 -11.28
N VAL A 249 -2.13 -9.43 -12.24
CA VAL A 249 -3.33 -9.30 -13.08
C VAL A 249 -2.93 -9.76 -14.48
N ARG A 250 -3.29 -10.99 -14.81
CA ARG A 250 -2.93 -11.66 -16.06
C ARG A 250 -3.96 -11.39 -17.16
N ASP A 251 -5.18 -11.09 -16.75
CA ASP A 251 -6.29 -10.78 -17.63
C ASP A 251 -7.06 -9.56 -17.09
N PRO A 252 -7.51 -8.61 -17.94
CA PRO A 252 -8.27 -7.44 -17.50
C PRO A 252 -9.53 -7.75 -16.69
N SER A 253 -10.15 -8.93 -16.88
CA SER A 253 -11.32 -9.37 -16.08
C SER A 253 -10.98 -9.57 -14.60
N GLN A 254 -9.70 -9.77 -14.24
CA GLN A 254 -9.23 -9.89 -12.87
C GLN A 254 -9.08 -8.53 -12.16
N ILE A 255 -9.19 -7.41 -12.87
CA ILE A 255 -9.04 -6.07 -12.27
C ILE A 255 -10.06 -5.83 -11.13
N PRO A 256 -11.35 -6.13 -11.28
CA PRO A 256 -12.32 -6.02 -10.19
C PRO A 256 -12.06 -6.97 -9.03
N ALA A 257 -11.47 -8.13 -9.29
CA ALA A 257 -11.22 -9.17 -8.29
C ALA A 257 -10.32 -8.71 -7.13
N ARG A 258 -9.52 -7.64 -7.30
CA ARG A 258 -8.72 -7.07 -6.22
C ARG A 258 -9.54 -6.77 -4.95
N MET A 259 -10.71 -6.14 -5.11
CA MET A 259 -11.60 -5.87 -3.98
C MET A 259 -12.26 -7.15 -3.47
N THR A 260 -12.73 -8.01 -4.37
CA THR A 260 -13.41 -9.27 -4.01
C THR A 260 -12.49 -10.18 -3.19
N VAL A 261 -11.24 -10.39 -3.65
CA VAL A 261 -10.25 -11.20 -2.90
C VAL A 261 -9.93 -10.56 -1.56
N THR A 262 -9.77 -9.23 -1.52
CA THR A 262 -9.53 -8.52 -0.25
C THR A 262 -10.67 -8.76 0.74
N GLN A 263 -11.93 -8.64 0.30
CA GLN A 263 -13.10 -8.90 1.15
C GLN A 263 -13.15 -10.35 1.62
N GLN A 264 -12.89 -11.31 0.74
CA GLN A 264 -12.84 -12.73 1.10
C GLN A 264 -11.76 -13.00 2.16
N CYS A 265 -10.55 -12.50 1.96
CA CYS A 265 -9.49 -12.67 2.95
C CYS A 265 -9.82 -11.98 4.29
N LEU A 266 -10.43 -10.79 4.27
CA LEU A 266 -10.90 -10.11 5.48
C LEU A 266 -11.98 -10.94 6.20
N ALA A 267 -12.91 -11.54 5.47
CA ALA A 267 -13.93 -12.44 6.04
C ALA A 267 -13.29 -13.70 6.65
N ASP A 268 -12.33 -14.32 5.96
CA ASP A 268 -11.64 -15.54 6.42
C ASP A 268 -10.83 -15.31 7.72
N ILE A 269 -10.42 -14.07 7.99
CA ILE A 269 -9.74 -13.69 9.26
C ILE A 269 -10.69 -13.03 10.27
N VAL A 270 -12.01 -13.07 10.00
CA VAL A 270 -13.08 -12.51 10.84
C VAL A 270 -12.89 -11.00 11.12
N ALA A 271 -12.55 -10.24 10.08
CA ALA A 271 -12.36 -8.80 10.14
C ALA A 271 -13.55 -8.00 9.57
N ILE A 272 -14.46 -8.67 8.83
CA ILE A 272 -15.69 -8.10 8.28
C ILE A 272 -16.85 -9.08 8.40
#